data_99819e6a7d45586f9c5fc30deaf81346
#
_entry.id   99819e6a7d45586f9c5fc30deaf81346
#
_cell.length_a   1.000
_cell.length_b   1.000
_cell.length_c   1.000
_cell.angle_alpha   90.00
_cell.angle_beta   90.00
_cell.angle_gamma   90.00
#
_symmetry.space_group_name_H-M   'P 1'
#
loop_
_entity.id
_entity.type
_entity.pdbx_description
1 polymer ?
#
loop_
_entity_poly.entity_id
_entity_poly.type
_entity_poly.pdbx_seq_one_letter_code
_entity_poly.pdbx_strand_id
1 'polypeptide(L)'
;MVAGGIGITPFLAQLPELHRRAANYELHYAYRAPEHAAFRDDLIGSPYAARVRFHVDSQGEKLDLSALAQGLQEHDHLYVCGPQPLIDAVIAAATAAGIPSDRVHWEQFAAAPAPGGAFTVVLARSGTELRVEAGSSILQAIEASNAADVECLCREGVCGTCETRILEGQAEHFDQYLSDEEKAAQQTVMICVSRARGDRLVLDL
;
A
#
# COMPACT_ATOMS: atom_id res chain seq x y z
N MET A 1 -14.16 4.71 10.25
CA MET A 1 -13.09 4.74 9.24
C MET A 1 -11.90 3.94 9.76
N VAL A 2 -11.21 3.20 8.89
CA VAL A 2 -10.02 2.40 9.23
C VAL A 2 -8.89 2.80 8.30
N ALA A 3 -7.78 3.28 8.84
CA ALA A 3 -6.58 3.65 8.11
C ALA A 3 -5.43 2.70 8.44
N GLY A 4 -4.66 2.25 7.44
CA GLY A 4 -3.45 1.47 7.62
C GLY A 4 -2.22 2.17 7.06
N GLY A 5 -1.25 2.54 7.92
CA GLY A 5 -0.05 3.24 7.49
C GLY A 5 -0.35 4.50 6.67
N ILE A 6 0.18 4.59 5.44
CA ILE A 6 -0.05 5.75 4.56
C ILE A 6 -1.51 5.89 4.08
N GLY A 7 -2.34 4.85 4.24
CA GLY A 7 -3.79 4.91 3.99
C GLY A 7 -4.55 5.88 4.88
N ILE A 8 -3.85 6.61 5.76
CA ILE A 8 -4.40 7.74 6.51
C ILE A 8 -4.72 8.94 5.60
N THR A 9 -4.02 9.10 4.48
CA THR A 9 -4.06 10.31 3.66
C THR A 9 -5.44 10.69 3.10
N PRO A 10 -6.30 9.80 2.59
CA PRO A 10 -7.65 10.17 2.16
C PRO A 10 -8.49 10.73 3.31
N PHE A 11 -8.31 10.20 4.52
CA PHE A 11 -9.08 10.62 5.69
C PHE A 11 -8.67 12.00 6.20
N LEU A 12 -7.41 12.44 5.97
CA LEU A 12 -6.98 13.78 6.37
C LEU A 12 -7.79 14.89 5.70
N ALA A 13 -8.25 14.68 4.47
CA ALA A 13 -9.14 15.61 3.78
C ALA A 13 -10.59 15.53 4.28
N GLN A 14 -11.03 14.35 4.74
CA GLN A 14 -12.41 14.12 5.19
C GLN A 14 -12.66 14.56 6.64
N LEU A 15 -11.69 14.35 7.53
CA LEU A 15 -11.84 14.61 8.96
C LEU A 15 -12.25 16.06 9.30
N PRO A 16 -11.62 17.11 8.73
CA PRO A 16 -12.01 18.49 8.99
C PRO A 16 -13.46 18.77 8.58
N GLU A 17 -13.89 18.22 7.45
CA GLU A 17 -15.23 18.42 6.93
C GLU A 17 -16.28 17.67 7.77
N LEU A 18 -16.01 16.43 8.16
CA LEU A 18 -16.87 15.68 9.06
C LEU A 18 -17.00 16.36 10.43
N HIS A 19 -15.88 16.90 10.95
CA HIS A 19 -15.89 17.64 12.20
C HIS A 19 -16.71 18.92 12.10
N ARG A 20 -16.50 19.71 11.03
CA ARG A 20 -17.27 20.94 10.77
C ARG A 20 -18.77 20.69 10.66
N ARG A 21 -19.17 19.55 10.09
CA ARG A 21 -20.57 19.12 9.96
C ARG A 21 -21.15 18.52 11.24
N ALA A 22 -20.37 18.41 12.30
CA ALA A 22 -20.75 17.71 13.53
C ALA A 22 -21.26 16.27 13.25
N ALA A 23 -20.69 15.61 12.20
CA ALA A 23 -21.04 14.24 11.86
C ALA A 23 -20.61 13.29 12.98
N ASN A 24 -21.30 12.14 13.09
CA ASN A 24 -20.85 11.06 13.95
C ASN A 24 -19.84 10.19 13.18
N TYR A 25 -18.60 10.13 13.67
CA TYR A 25 -17.53 9.35 13.06
C TYR A 25 -16.48 8.96 14.09
N GLU A 26 -15.73 7.92 13.78
CA GLU A 26 -14.52 7.52 14.48
C GLU A 26 -13.49 7.05 13.46
N LEU A 27 -12.21 7.37 13.70
CA LEU A 27 -11.07 6.92 12.91
C LEU A 27 -10.22 5.98 13.74
N HIS A 28 -10.03 4.76 13.26
CA HIS A 28 -9.07 3.79 13.73
C HIS A 28 -7.84 3.82 12.84
N TYR A 29 -6.70 4.24 13.38
CA TYR A 29 -5.45 4.34 12.63
C TYR A 29 -4.46 3.29 13.11
N ALA A 30 -4.25 2.25 12.29
CA ALA A 30 -3.36 1.11 12.55
C ALA A 30 -2.02 1.27 11.84
N TYR A 31 -0.92 0.98 12.54
CA TYR A 31 0.44 0.98 12.01
C TYR A 31 1.34 0.05 12.81
N ARG A 32 2.45 -0.39 12.17
CA ARG A 32 3.34 -1.41 12.75
C ARG A 32 4.09 -0.91 13.98
N ALA A 33 4.68 0.28 13.90
CA ALA A 33 5.48 0.87 14.97
C ALA A 33 5.36 2.41 14.92
N PRO A 34 5.68 3.13 16.01
CA PRO A 34 5.49 4.58 16.08
C PRO A 34 6.15 5.38 14.96
N GLU A 35 7.31 4.94 14.46
CA GLU A 35 8.03 5.54 13.34
C GLU A 35 7.29 5.45 11.99
N HIS A 36 6.31 4.56 11.88
CA HIS A 36 5.47 4.40 10.68
C HIS A 36 4.16 5.20 10.73
N ALA A 37 3.97 5.99 11.77
CA ALA A 37 2.75 6.75 12.00
C ALA A 37 2.79 8.13 11.32
N ALA A 38 2.61 8.18 10.01
CA ALA A 38 2.50 9.44 9.27
C ALA A 38 1.38 10.32 9.85
N PHE A 39 1.62 11.63 9.97
CA PHE A 39 0.65 12.64 10.45
C PHE A 39 0.10 12.40 11.87
N ARG A 40 0.75 11.58 12.69
CA ARG A 40 0.27 11.26 14.04
C ARG A 40 0.15 12.50 14.92
N ASP A 41 1.17 13.36 14.91
CA ASP A 41 1.20 14.55 15.73
C ASP A 41 0.17 15.59 15.27
N ASP A 42 -0.06 15.69 13.96
CA ASP A 42 -1.13 16.52 13.39
C ASP A 42 -2.51 16.04 13.85
N LEU A 43 -2.74 14.73 13.89
CA LEU A 43 -3.99 14.16 14.38
C LEU A 43 -4.20 14.39 15.86
N ILE A 44 -3.16 14.23 16.68
CA ILE A 44 -3.21 14.49 18.13
C ILE A 44 -3.46 15.98 18.43
N GLY A 45 -2.84 16.88 17.66
CA GLY A 45 -3.02 18.32 17.79
C GLY A 45 -4.32 18.86 17.18
N SER A 46 -5.13 18.02 16.54
CA SER A 46 -6.34 18.44 15.83
C SER A 46 -7.54 18.62 16.76
N PRO A 47 -8.55 19.44 16.38
CA PRO A 47 -9.79 19.59 17.12
C PRO A 47 -10.64 18.31 17.16
N TYR A 48 -10.31 17.31 16.33
CA TYR A 48 -10.99 16.02 16.26
C TYR A 48 -10.17 14.87 16.87
N ALA A 49 -9.08 15.15 17.60
CA ALA A 49 -8.24 14.13 18.23
C ALA A 49 -9.01 13.10 19.06
N ALA A 50 -10.08 13.54 19.77
CA ALA A 50 -10.92 12.64 20.55
C ALA A 50 -11.68 11.58 19.73
N ARG A 51 -11.75 11.75 18.41
CA ARG A 51 -12.39 10.83 17.46
C ARG A 51 -11.38 9.86 16.82
N VAL A 52 -10.08 9.96 17.17
CA VAL A 52 -9.00 9.14 16.60
C VAL A 52 -8.55 8.10 17.62
N ARG A 53 -8.51 6.83 17.21
CA ARG A 53 -7.97 5.71 17.96
C ARG A 53 -6.73 5.21 17.26
N PHE A 54 -5.60 5.16 17.96
CA PHE A 54 -4.34 4.64 17.43
C PHE A 54 -4.18 3.18 17.81
N HIS A 55 -3.72 2.35 16.87
CA HIS A 55 -3.46 0.93 17.04
C HIS A 55 -2.02 0.64 16.60
N VAL A 56 -1.16 0.24 17.56
CA VAL A 56 0.28 0.05 17.33
C VAL A 56 0.63 -1.42 17.50
N ASP A 57 0.87 -2.13 16.39
CA ASP A 57 1.11 -3.57 16.40
C ASP A 57 2.30 -3.98 17.27
N SER A 58 3.42 -3.22 17.21
CA SER A 58 4.62 -3.49 18.00
C SER A 58 4.41 -3.34 19.52
N GLN A 59 3.34 -2.66 19.94
CA GLN A 59 2.95 -2.47 21.32
C GLN A 59 1.83 -3.42 21.76
N GLY A 60 1.39 -4.30 20.87
CA GLY A 60 0.30 -5.25 21.14
C GLY A 60 -1.10 -4.64 21.03
N GLU A 61 -1.21 -3.39 20.60
CA GLU A 61 -2.48 -2.65 20.48
C GLU A 61 -3.12 -2.88 19.10
N LYS A 62 -3.43 -4.14 18.81
CA LYS A 62 -4.04 -4.48 17.53
C LYS A 62 -5.51 -4.06 17.46
N LEU A 63 -5.91 -3.58 16.28
CA LEU A 63 -7.31 -3.29 15.98
C LEU A 63 -8.12 -4.59 15.93
N ASP A 64 -9.13 -4.69 16.78
CA ASP A 64 -10.12 -5.77 16.71
C ASP A 64 -11.20 -5.42 15.68
N LEU A 65 -11.01 -5.92 14.47
CA LEU A 65 -11.93 -5.69 13.34
C LEU A 65 -13.29 -6.37 13.55
N SER A 66 -13.32 -7.49 14.28
CA SER A 66 -14.57 -8.20 14.58
C SER A 66 -15.45 -7.38 15.53
N ALA A 67 -14.85 -6.89 16.62
CA ALA A 67 -15.55 -6.03 17.57
C ALA A 67 -15.98 -4.71 16.91
N LEU A 68 -15.12 -4.12 16.06
CA LEU A 68 -15.47 -2.91 15.30
C LEU A 68 -16.69 -3.14 14.40
N ALA A 69 -16.69 -4.21 13.60
CA ALA A 69 -17.79 -4.50 12.68
C ALA A 69 -19.12 -4.80 13.41
N GLN A 70 -19.05 -5.54 14.52
CA GLN A 70 -20.22 -5.83 15.35
C GLN A 70 -20.79 -4.60 16.07
N GLY A 71 -19.97 -3.59 16.31
CA GLY A 71 -20.38 -2.33 16.95
C GLY A 71 -21.10 -1.34 16.01
N LEU A 72 -21.06 -1.56 14.69
CA LEU A 72 -21.69 -0.66 13.72
C LEU A 72 -23.22 -0.75 13.77
N GLN A 73 -23.85 0.41 13.66
CA GLN A 73 -25.31 0.52 13.63
C GLN A 73 -25.85 0.38 12.19
N GLU A 74 -27.18 0.26 12.06
CA GLU A 74 -27.85 0.01 10.77
C GLU A 74 -27.54 1.06 9.69
N HIS A 75 -27.22 2.30 10.08
CA HIS A 75 -26.94 3.41 9.14
C HIS A 75 -25.47 3.80 9.08
N ASP A 76 -24.59 3.07 9.77
CA ASP A 76 -23.16 3.35 9.74
C ASP A 76 -22.53 2.82 8.45
N HIS A 77 -21.57 3.58 7.93
CA HIS A 77 -20.73 3.20 6.80
C HIS A 77 -19.29 2.95 7.26
N LEU A 78 -18.69 1.90 6.74
CA LEU A 78 -17.30 1.54 7.00
C LEU A 78 -16.43 1.95 5.81
N TYR A 79 -15.41 2.76 6.09
CA TYR A 79 -14.42 3.19 5.10
C TYR A 79 -13.08 2.65 5.49
N VAL A 80 -12.34 2.05 4.55
CA VAL A 80 -10.98 1.56 4.80
C VAL A 80 -10.03 1.99 3.70
N CYS A 81 -8.82 2.41 4.09
CA CYS A 81 -7.70 2.63 3.20
C CYS A 81 -6.41 2.14 3.86
N GLY A 82 -5.61 1.38 3.13
CA GLY A 82 -4.37 0.79 3.64
C GLY A 82 -3.88 -0.37 2.80
N PRO A 83 -2.93 -1.15 3.34
CA PRO A 83 -2.42 -2.35 2.66
C PRO A 83 -3.52 -3.37 2.38
N GLN A 84 -3.39 -4.11 1.27
CA GLN A 84 -4.39 -5.09 0.85
C GLN A 84 -4.82 -6.07 1.96
N PRO A 85 -3.92 -6.64 2.77
CA PRO A 85 -4.33 -7.53 3.85
C PRO A 85 -5.27 -6.87 4.88
N LEU A 86 -5.13 -5.56 5.13
CA LEU A 86 -6.04 -4.83 6.01
C LEU A 86 -7.40 -4.64 5.36
N ILE A 87 -7.43 -4.26 4.08
CA ILE A 87 -8.68 -4.09 3.31
C ILE A 87 -9.45 -5.42 3.30
N ASP A 88 -8.79 -6.52 2.96
CA ASP A 88 -9.39 -7.86 2.92
C ASP A 88 -9.95 -8.27 4.29
N ALA A 89 -9.19 -8.01 5.36
CA ALA A 89 -9.60 -8.32 6.72
C ALA A 89 -10.83 -7.48 7.16
N VAL A 90 -10.88 -6.21 6.79
CA VAL A 90 -12.04 -5.33 7.08
C VAL A 90 -13.28 -5.81 6.32
N ILE A 91 -13.14 -6.13 5.02
CA ILE A 91 -14.26 -6.67 4.21
C ILE A 91 -14.75 -7.99 4.79
N ALA A 92 -13.85 -8.90 5.17
CA ALA A 92 -14.20 -10.17 5.77
C ALA A 92 -14.95 -10.00 7.10
N ALA A 93 -14.47 -9.11 7.99
CA ALA A 93 -15.12 -8.81 9.25
C ALA A 93 -16.52 -8.19 9.06
N ALA A 94 -16.65 -7.26 8.12
CA ALA A 94 -17.92 -6.65 7.77
C ALA A 94 -18.92 -7.67 7.22
N THR A 95 -18.48 -8.56 6.33
CA THR A 95 -19.29 -9.65 5.78
C THR A 95 -19.76 -10.61 6.88
N ALA A 96 -18.85 -11.01 7.79
CA ALA A 96 -19.17 -11.89 8.91
C ALA A 96 -20.17 -11.25 9.90
N ALA A 97 -20.16 -9.91 10.03
CA ALA A 97 -21.11 -9.16 10.83
C ALA A 97 -22.44 -8.87 10.10
N GLY A 98 -22.59 -9.32 8.84
CA GLY A 98 -23.81 -9.11 8.04
C GLY A 98 -23.98 -7.67 7.51
N ILE A 99 -22.90 -6.89 7.44
CA ILE A 99 -22.95 -5.53 6.91
C ILE A 99 -23.09 -5.61 5.38
N PRO A 100 -24.10 -4.96 4.77
CA PRO A 100 -24.28 -4.91 3.33
C PRO A 100 -23.06 -4.27 2.62
N SER A 101 -22.73 -4.78 1.45
CA SER A 101 -21.53 -4.35 0.69
C SER A 101 -21.58 -2.89 0.25
N ASP A 102 -22.75 -2.32 0.04
CA ASP A 102 -22.97 -0.90 -0.29
C ASP A 102 -22.66 0.06 0.87
N ARG A 103 -22.46 -0.48 2.07
CA ARG A 103 -21.99 0.27 3.24
C ARG A 103 -20.51 0.08 3.56
N VAL A 104 -19.79 -0.71 2.77
CA VAL A 104 -18.35 -0.95 2.93
C VAL A 104 -17.61 -0.32 1.76
N HIS A 105 -16.81 0.69 2.05
CA HIS A 105 -16.09 1.47 1.04
C HIS A 105 -14.59 1.31 1.26
N TRP A 106 -13.84 1.09 0.20
CA TRP A 106 -12.39 1.01 0.29
C TRP A 106 -11.71 1.81 -0.80
N GLU A 107 -10.53 2.30 -0.48
CA GLU A 107 -9.59 2.87 -1.43
C GLU A 107 -8.28 2.10 -1.31
N GLN A 108 -7.77 1.65 -2.44
CA GLN A 108 -6.52 0.91 -2.54
C GLN A 108 -5.53 1.76 -3.32
N PHE A 109 -4.36 2.00 -2.72
CA PHE A 109 -3.27 2.69 -3.42
C PHE A 109 -2.40 1.72 -4.22
N ALA A 110 -2.42 0.43 -3.88
CA ALA A 110 -1.65 -0.56 -4.60
C ALA A 110 -2.14 -0.69 -6.05
N ALA A 111 -1.24 -0.56 -6.99
CA ALA A 111 -1.48 -1.03 -8.33
C ALA A 111 -1.86 -2.51 -8.27
N ALA A 112 -2.91 -2.90 -8.99
CA ALA A 112 -3.20 -4.32 -9.19
C ALA A 112 -1.91 -5.03 -9.67
N PRO A 113 -1.69 -6.30 -9.30
CA PRO A 113 -0.53 -7.04 -9.78
C PRO A 113 -0.41 -6.85 -11.28
N ALA A 114 0.74 -6.37 -11.74
CA ALA A 114 0.95 -6.06 -13.14
C ALA A 114 0.67 -7.31 -13.98
N PRO A 115 -0.19 -7.23 -15.02
CA PRO A 115 -0.48 -8.37 -15.87
C PRO A 115 0.79 -8.81 -16.59
N GLY A 116 0.94 -10.11 -16.86
CA GLY A 116 2.08 -10.66 -17.61
C GLY A 116 2.52 -12.01 -17.12
N GLY A 117 3.26 -12.72 -17.98
CA GLY A 117 3.86 -14.01 -17.68
C GLY A 117 5.07 -13.91 -16.75
N ALA A 118 5.60 -15.05 -16.33
CA ALA A 118 6.86 -15.09 -15.60
C ALA A 118 8.04 -14.68 -16.51
N PHE A 119 9.06 -14.03 -15.93
CA PHE A 119 10.27 -13.60 -16.62
C PHE A 119 11.49 -13.73 -15.70
N THR A 120 12.69 -13.54 -16.24
CA THR A 120 13.93 -13.58 -15.47
C THR A 120 14.47 -12.16 -15.28
N VAL A 121 14.82 -11.81 -14.05
CA VAL A 121 15.61 -10.62 -13.73
C VAL A 121 17.04 -11.03 -13.37
N VAL A 122 18.02 -10.27 -13.86
CA VAL A 122 19.43 -10.46 -13.53
C VAL A 122 19.91 -9.25 -12.74
N LEU A 123 20.44 -9.50 -11.56
CA LEU A 123 21.09 -8.49 -10.72
C LEU A 123 22.56 -8.43 -11.13
N ALA A 124 22.94 -7.39 -11.88
CA ALA A 124 24.23 -7.35 -12.58
C ALA A 124 25.44 -7.31 -11.63
N ARG A 125 25.30 -6.70 -10.44
CA ARG A 125 26.43 -6.58 -9.49
C ARG A 125 26.79 -7.91 -8.85
N SER A 126 25.78 -8.76 -8.60
CA SER A 126 25.99 -10.09 -8.01
C SER A 126 26.02 -11.21 -9.04
N GLY A 127 25.54 -10.95 -10.27
CA GLY A 127 25.31 -11.97 -11.29
C GLY A 127 24.14 -12.91 -10.97
N THR A 128 23.33 -12.59 -9.97
CA THR A 128 22.23 -13.45 -9.53
C THR A 128 21.07 -13.36 -10.51
N GLU A 129 20.57 -14.52 -10.95
CA GLU A 129 19.37 -14.62 -11.77
C GLU A 129 18.18 -15.03 -10.91
N LEU A 130 17.09 -14.27 -11.00
CA LEU A 130 15.87 -14.51 -10.26
C LEU A 130 14.70 -14.68 -11.22
N ARG A 131 13.88 -15.69 -10.99
CA ARG A 131 12.61 -15.84 -11.68
C ARG A 131 11.55 -15.01 -10.97
N VAL A 132 10.91 -14.12 -11.71
CA VAL A 132 9.76 -13.34 -11.26
C VAL A 132 8.50 -14.03 -11.78
N GLU A 133 7.70 -14.58 -10.89
CA GLU A 133 6.48 -15.30 -11.25
C GLU A 133 5.37 -14.36 -11.73
N ALA A 134 4.38 -14.92 -12.44
CA ALA A 134 3.19 -14.18 -12.83
C ALA A 134 2.50 -13.62 -11.59
N GLY A 135 2.14 -12.33 -11.64
CA GLY A 135 1.50 -11.64 -10.51
C GLY A 135 2.46 -11.18 -9.39
N SER A 136 3.77 -11.48 -9.48
CA SER A 136 4.79 -10.96 -8.55
C SER A 136 5.53 -9.78 -9.13
N SER A 137 5.98 -8.86 -8.27
CA SER A 137 6.89 -7.78 -8.66
C SER A 137 8.36 -8.22 -8.60
N ILE A 138 9.23 -7.48 -9.27
CA ILE A 138 10.69 -7.69 -9.20
C ILE A 138 11.16 -7.55 -7.74
N LEU A 139 10.66 -6.54 -7.03
CA LEU A 139 10.99 -6.33 -5.62
C LEU A 139 10.63 -7.55 -4.75
N GLN A 140 9.44 -8.12 -4.92
CA GLN A 140 9.04 -9.32 -4.17
C GLN A 140 9.96 -10.52 -4.44
N ALA A 141 10.40 -10.72 -5.68
CA ALA A 141 11.34 -11.78 -6.01
C ALA A 141 12.73 -11.57 -5.36
N ILE A 142 13.22 -10.33 -5.32
CA ILE A 142 14.47 -9.96 -4.64
C ILE A 142 14.36 -10.20 -3.14
N GLU A 143 13.28 -9.75 -2.51
CA GLU A 143 13.03 -9.93 -1.07
C GLU A 143 12.91 -11.41 -0.68
N ALA A 144 12.16 -12.19 -1.47
CA ALA A 144 11.98 -13.62 -1.20
C ALA A 144 13.29 -14.41 -1.28
N SER A 145 14.23 -13.98 -2.14
CA SER A 145 15.54 -14.62 -2.32
C SER A 145 16.65 -14.04 -1.45
N ASN A 146 16.42 -12.89 -0.79
CA ASN A 146 17.44 -12.09 -0.11
C ASN A 146 18.67 -11.79 -1.03
N ALA A 147 18.45 -11.63 -2.33
CA ALA A 147 19.53 -11.50 -3.31
C ALA A 147 20.17 -10.10 -3.34
N ALA A 148 19.45 -9.08 -2.92
CA ALA A 148 19.94 -7.71 -2.79
C ALA A 148 19.15 -6.96 -1.70
N ASP A 149 19.77 -5.95 -1.10
CA ASP A 149 19.09 -4.99 -0.23
C ASP A 149 18.64 -3.80 -1.09
N VAL A 150 17.33 -3.53 -1.10
CA VAL A 150 16.72 -2.48 -1.90
C VAL A 150 15.84 -1.61 -1.03
N GLU A 151 16.12 -0.31 -1.05
CA GLU A 151 15.25 0.66 -0.41
C GLU A 151 13.89 0.72 -1.12
N CYS A 152 12.81 0.56 -0.37
CA CYS A 152 11.44 0.70 -0.89
C CYS A 152 10.50 1.19 0.21
N LEU A 153 9.73 2.24 -0.10
CA LEU A 153 8.76 2.82 0.85
C LEU A 153 7.31 2.44 0.50
N CYS A 154 6.77 2.99 -0.60
CA CYS A 154 5.34 2.89 -0.89
C CYS A 154 4.90 1.53 -1.44
N ARG A 155 5.73 0.84 -2.21
CA ARG A 155 5.44 -0.40 -2.96
C ARG A 155 4.33 -0.26 -4.01
N GLU A 156 4.03 0.98 -4.42
CA GLU A 156 2.89 1.35 -5.27
C GLU A 156 3.30 2.14 -6.51
N GLY A 157 4.61 2.29 -6.75
CA GLY A 157 5.11 2.99 -7.93
C GLY A 157 4.91 4.50 -7.93
N VAL A 158 4.76 5.14 -6.76
CA VAL A 158 4.46 6.58 -6.66
C VAL A 158 5.53 7.40 -5.96
N CYS A 159 6.48 6.79 -5.21
CA CYS A 159 7.44 7.54 -4.39
C CYS A 159 8.85 7.62 -4.97
N GLY A 160 9.20 6.84 -5.99
CA GLY A 160 10.51 6.82 -6.61
C GLY A 160 11.61 6.04 -5.86
N THR A 161 11.41 5.67 -4.57
CA THR A 161 12.47 5.10 -3.72
C THR A 161 13.08 3.81 -4.26
N CYS A 162 12.31 2.98 -4.97
CA CYS A 162 12.77 1.73 -5.56
C CYS A 162 13.21 1.86 -7.02
N GLU A 163 13.50 3.08 -7.48
CA GLU A 163 13.99 3.31 -8.83
C GLU A 163 15.32 2.58 -9.06
N THR A 164 15.38 1.78 -10.11
CA THR A 164 16.54 0.95 -10.43
C THR A 164 16.91 1.11 -11.89
N ARG A 165 18.22 1.21 -12.18
CA ARG A 165 18.72 1.37 -13.52
C ARG A 165 18.59 0.08 -14.32
N ILE A 166 18.12 0.19 -15.57
CA ILE A 166 18.10 -0.89 -16.56
C ILE A 166 19.44 -0.91 -17.31
N LEU A 167 20.07 -2.07 -17.38
CA LEU A 167 21.28 -2.29 -18.15
C LEU A 167 21.01 -2.99 -19.48
N GLU A 168 20.08 -3.96 -19.48
CA GLU A 168 19.64 -4.68 -20.69
C GLU A 168 18.15 -5.02 -20.60
N GLY A 169 17.49 -5.10 -21.75
CA GLY A 169 16.06 -5.40 -21.85
C GLY A 169 15.20 -4.15 -21.84
N GLN A 170 13.89 -4.35 -21.75
CA GLN A 170 12.90 -3.28 -21.68
C GLN A 170 11.92 -3.56 -20.57
N ALA A 171 11.55 -2.50 -19.83
CA ALA A 171 10.52 -2.58 -18.82
C ALA A 171 9.14 -2.23 -19.38
N GLU A 172 8.12 -2.89 -18.86
CA GLU A 172 6.74 -2.50 -18.94
C GLU A 172 6.39 -1.73 -17.66
N HIS A 173 6.20 -0.41 -17.81
CA HIS A 173 6.03 0.50 -16.68
C HIS A 173 4.58 0.54 -16.22
N PHE A 174 4.37 0.31 -14.91
CA PHE A 174 3.07 0.40 -14.24
C PHE A 174 3.08 1.46 -13.12
N ASP A 175 4.19 2.18 -12.99
CA ASP A 175 4.34 3.27 -12.03
C ASP A 175 3.67 4.57 -12.51
N GLN A 176 3.43 5.46 -11.54
CA GLN A 176 2.96 6.81 -11.76
C GLN A 176 4.04 7.87 -11.44
N TYR A 177 5.27 7.40 -11.17
CA TYR A 177 6.38 8.26 -10.77
C TYR A 177 7.14 8.82 -11.99
N LEU A 178 7.51 7.95 -12.94
CA LEU A 178 8.23 8.36 -14.14
C LEU A 178 7.29 9.05 -15.13
N SER A 179 7.79 10.10 -15.78
CA SER A 179 7.14 10.74 -16.93
C SER A 179 7.08 9.81 -18.15
N ASP A 180 6.27 10.15 -19.12
CA ASP A 180 6.17 9.37 -20.37
C ASP A 180 7.50 9.36 -21.15
N GLU A 181 8.27 10.46 -21.10
CA GLU A 181 9.59 10.56 -21.70
C GLU A 181 10.60 9.63 -20.99
N GLU A 182 10.61 9.58 -19.67
CA GLU A 182 11.48 8.69 -18.88
C GLU A 182 11.12 7.22 -19.10
N LYS A 183 9.82 6.88 -19.14
CA LYS A 183 9.36 5.54 -19.48
C LYS A 183 9.78 5.13 -20.90
N ALA A 184 9.70 6.05 -21.87
CA ALA A 184 10.13 5.79 -23.24
C ALA A 184 11.66 5.63 -23.35
N ALA A 185 12.43 6.33 -22.52
CA ALA A 185 13.89 6.25 -22.51
C ALA A 185 14.41 4.88 -22.00
N GLN A 186 13.62 4.11 -21.26
CA GLN A 186 13.96 2.78 -20.76
C GLN A 186 15.28 2.73 -19.97
N GLN A 187 15.60 3.79 -19.23
CA GLN A 187 16.84 3.85 -18.45
C GLN A 187 16.70 3.33 -17.04
N THR A 188 15.51 3.51 -16.45
CA THR A 188 15.20 3.11 -15.08
C THR A 188 13.82 2.45 -15.00
N VAL A 189 13.57 1.76 -13.88
CA VAL A 189 12.30 1.06 -13.62
C VAL A 189 11.96 1.10 -12.14
N MET A 190 10.67 1.28 -11.82
CA MET A 190 10.15 1.10 -10.46
C MET A 190 9.93 -0.38 -10.20
N ILE A 191 10.88 -1.05 -9.55
CA ILE A 191 10.87 -2.52 -9.38
C ILE A 191 9.73 -3.05 -8.48
N CYS A 192 9.05 -2.18 -7.75
CA CYS A 192 7.93 -2.57 -6.88
C CYS A 192 6.63 -2.87 -7.65
N VAL A 193 6.45 -2.31 -8.87
CA VAL A 193 5.22 -2.48 -9.66
C VAL A 193 5.47 -2.86 -11.11
N SER A 194 6.58 -2.44 -11.71
CA SER A 194 6.88 -2.64 -13.13
C SER A 194 7.47 -4.02 -13.41
N ARG A 195 7.46 -4.45 -14.67
CA ARG A 195 7.86 -5.80 -15.10
C ARG A 195 8.77 -5.73 -16.33
N ALA A 196 9.33 -6.86 -16.74
CA ALA A 196 9.99 -6.94 -18.04
C ALA A 196 8.92 -7.00 -19.16
N ARG A 197 9.17 -6.30 -20.26
CA ARG A 197 8.36 -6.40 -21.50
C ARG A 197 8.61 -7.70 -22.26
N GLY A 198 9.67 -8.40 -21.97
CA GLY A 198 10.05 -9.69 -22.56
C GLY A 198 10.41 -10.69 -21.46
N ASP A 199 11.19 -11.69 -21.84
CA ASP A 199 11.51 -12.80 -20.95
C ASP A 199 12.67 -12.49 -19.98
N ARG A 200 13.40 -11.37 -20.17
CA ARG A 200 14.60 -11.04 -19.39
C ARG A 200 14.78 -9.53 -19.22
N LEU A 201 15.21 -9.14 -18.03
CA LEU A 201 15.61 -7.76 -17.70
C LEU A 201 16.90 -7.80 -16.86
N VAL A 202 17.88 -6.96 -17.16
CA VAL A 202 19.13 -6.83 -16.41
C VAL A 202 19.14 -5.48 -15.68
N LEU A 203 19.32 -5.51 -14.37
CA LEU A 203 19.28 -4.37 -13.48
C LEU A 203 20.62 -4.12 -12.81
N ASP A 204 20.92 -2.86 -12.54
CA ASP A 204 22.15 -2.43 -11.82
C ASP A 204 21.94 -2.59 -10.29
N LEU A 205 21.88 -3.85 -9.86
CA LEU A 205 21.74 -4.29 -8.47
C LEU A 205 22.78 -5.35 -8.14
#